data_74b09052fee853357b701d987bb654f1
#
_entry.id   74b09052fee853357b701d987bb654f1
#
_cell.length_a   1.000
_cell.length_b   1.000
_cell.length_c   1.000
_cell.angle_alpha   90.00
_cell.angle_beta   90.00
_cell.angle_gamma   90.00
#
_symmetry.space_group_name_H-M   'P 1'
#
loop_
_entity.id
_entity.type
_entity.pdbx_description
1 polymer ?
#
loop_
_entity_poly.entity_id
_entity_poly.type
_entity_poly.pdbx_seq_one_letter_code
_entity_poly.pdbx_strand_id
1 'polypeptide(L)'
;MITGWLKNVILCVHGFEADEYKKKHKNIMVLPDDTKGNMAKVRNYILDNCDSEVCVMLDDDVKSVGCYENGVRIELSECDLFYKTLEWYYQAIELNTVLFGINLQLDPKFYKEFNPVCFLSPILGTFSCIIKKENDIRYDERLGLNEDYDYFLQVIEKYHKVLRWNKYHYVADHISKKGGCGAYRVLDEEKRQAATMVEKWGNKVVRYNFNKSTNPKINVPLKGV
;
A
#
# COMPACT_ATOMS: atom_id res chain seq x y z
N MET A 1 -16.01 -5.10 -4.47
CA MET A 1 -15.41 -5.55 -3.19
C MET A 1 -14.35 -6.60 -3.51
N ILE A 2 -13.22 -6.54 -2.87
CA ILE A 2 -12.07 -7.45 -3.07
C ILE A 2 -12.47 -8.93 -2.96
N THR A 3 -13.40 -9.28 -2.08
CA THR A 3 -13.93 -10.64 -1.89
C THR A 3 -14.68 -11.23 -3.10
N GLY A 4 -14.91 -10.43 -4.13
CA GLY A 4 -15.50 -10.93 -5.38
C GLY A 4 -14.54 -11.79 -6.20
N TRP A 5 -13.24 -11.60 -6.03
CA TRP A 5 -12.21 -12.30 -6.79
C TRP A 5 -11.11 -12.93 -5.91
N LEU A 6 -10.89 -12.45 -4.69
CA LEU A 6 -10.02 -13.07 -3.69
C LEU A 6 -10.87 -13.74 -2.60
N LYS A 7 -10.64 -15.02 -2.37
CA LYS A 7 -11.40 -15.83 -1.38
C LYS A 7 -10.57 -16.13 -0.13
N ASN A 8 -9.25 -16.24 -0.27
CA ASN A 8 -8.35 -16.60 0.82
C ASN A 8 -7.71 -15.34 1.44
N VAL A 9 -8.54 -14.39 1.85
CA VAL A 9 -8.12 -13.15 2.50
C VAL A 9 -8.66 -13.08 3.92
N ILE A 10 -7.96 -12.34 4.78
CA ILE A 10 -8.44 -11.94 6.10
C ILE A 10 -9.04 -10.54 5.95
N LEU A 11 -10.33 -10.40 6.25
CA LEU A 11 -10.99 -9.10 6.24
C LEU A 11 -10.78 -8.41 7.57
N CYS A 12 -10.14 -7.24 7.54
CA CYS A 12 -9.96 -6.40 8.71
C CYS A 12 -11.13 -5.43 8.83
N VAL A 13 -11.96 -5.60 9.86
CA VAL A 13 -13.20 -4.86 10.04
C VAL A 13 -13.31 -4.33 11.47
N HIS A 14 -13.97 -3.20 11.66
CA HIS A 14 -14.24 -2.68 13.01
C HIS A 14 -15.33 -3.49 13.72
N GLY A 15 -15.32 -3.47 15.06
CA GLY A 15 -16.21 -4.27 15.90
C GLY A 15 -17.70 -4.10 15.56
N PHE A 16 -18.13 -2.88 15.22
CA PHE A 16 -19.53 -2.59 14.88
C PHE A 16 -20.02 -3.23 13.56
N GLU A 17 -19.11 -3.64 12.67
CA GLU A 17 -19.41 -4.32 11.40
C GLU A 17 -19.15 -5.83 11.47
N ALA A 18 -18.39 -6.28 12.48
CA ALA A 18 -17.85 -7.63 12.55
C ALA A 18 -18.92 -8.72 12.45
N ASP A 19 -20.06 -8.54 13.12
CA ASP A 19 -21.12 -9.57 13.13
C ASP A 19 -21.83 -9.70 11.78
N GLU A 20 -21.89 -8.63 11.00
CA GLU A 20 -22.42 -8.71 9.64
C GLU A 20 -21.45 -9.44 8.71
N TYR A 21 -20.16 -9.11 8.80
CA TYR A 21 -19.12 -9.74 7.98
C TYR A 21 -18.93 -11.22 8.33
N LYS A 22 -18.98 -11.62 9.60
CA LYS A 22 -18.91 -13.03 10.05
C LYS A 22 -19.97 -13.93 9.45
N LYS A 23 -21.14 -13.39 9.09
CA LYS A 23 -22.20 -14.15 8.42
C LYS A 23 -21.83 -14.61 7.01
N LYS A 24 -20.93 -13.89 6.35
CA LYS A 24 -20.56 -14.08 4.94
C LYS A 24 -19.11 -14.53 4.73
N HIS A 25 -18.24 -14.26 5.70
CA HIS A 25 -16.80 -14.48 5.58
C HIS A 25 -16.26 -15.21 6.81
N LYS A 26 -15.39 -16.19 6.57
CA LYS A 26 -14.82 -17.03 7.64
C LYS A 26 -13.60 -16.38 8.30
N ASN A 27 -12.77 -15.68 7.52
CA ASN A 27 -11.51 -15.13 7.98
C ASN A 27 -11.68 -13.63 8.23
N ILE A 28 -11.84 -13.26 9.49
CA ILE A 28 -12.06 -11.88 9.92
C ILE A 28 -11.09 -11.55 11.05
N MET A 29 -10.42 -10.41 10.92
CA MET A 29 -9.67 -9.77 11.99
C MET A 29 -10.49 -8.56 12.47
N VAL A 30 -10.84 -8.54 13.75
CA VAL A 30 -11.57 -7.42 14.34
C VAL A 30 -10.58 -6.36 14.79
N LEU A 31 -10.71 -5.17 14.25
CA LEU A 31 -9.87 -4.03 14.57
C LEU A 31 -10.31 -3.37 15.88
N PRO A 32 -9.36 -2.91 16.72
CA PRO A 32 -9.67 -2.11 17.91
C PRO A 32 -10.36 -0.80 17.56
N ASP A 33 -11.24 -0.33 18.45
CA ASP A 33 -12.03 0.89 18.22
C ASP A 33 -11.16 2.16 18.09
N ASP A 34 -10.01 2.19 18.75
CA ASP A 34 -9.07 3.32 18.70
C ASP A 34 -8.30 3.44 17.37
N THR A 35 -8.42 2.44 16.49
CA THR A 35 -7.87 2.50 15.12
C THR A 35 -8.78 3.24 14.13
N LYS A 36 -10.03 3.49 14.52
CA LYS A 36 -11.03 4.13 13.67
C LYS A 36 -10.57 5.51 13.21
N GLY A 37 -10.61 5.73 11.89
CA GLY A 37 -10.22 7.00 11.28
C GLY A 37 -8.70 7.22 11.17
N ASN A 38 -7.89 6.21 11.43
CA ASN A 38 -6.45 6.31 11.33
C ASN A 38 -5.85 5.04 10.66
N MET A 39 -5.50 5.15 9.38
CA MET A 39 -4.97 4.01 8.62
C MET A 39 -3.60 3.54 9.13
N ALA A 40 -2.78 4.44 9.69
CA ALA A 40 -1.51 4.05 10.28
C ALA A 40 -1.71 3.08 11.47
N LYS A 41 -2.67 3.36 12.35
CA LYS A 41 -3.04 2.47 13.44
C LYS A 41 -3.59 1.13 12.94
N VAL A 42 -4.46 1.16 11.93
CA VAL A 42 -4.99 -0.06 11.30
C VAL A 42 -3.86 -0.93 10.76
N ARG A 43 -2.94 -0.34 9.99
CA ARG A 43 -1.82 -1.07 9.39
C ARG A 43 -0.83 -1.58 10.42
N ASN A 44 -0.54 -0.82 11.48
CA ASN A 44 0.28 -1.29 12.59
C ASN A 44 -0.37 -2.50 13.28
N TYR A 45 -1.68 -2.42 13.56
CA TYR A 45 -2.41 -3.54 14.17
C TYR A 45 -2.37 -4.79 13.28
N ILE A 46 -2.54 -4.64 11.97
CA ILE A 46 -2.42 -5.75 11.01
C ILE A 46 -1.01 -6.35 11.05
N LEU A 47 0.04 -5.53 11.05
CA LEU A 47 1.43 -5.99 11.12
C LEU A 47 1.71 -6.78 12.41
N ASP A 48 1.19 -6.31 13.54
CA ASP A 48 1.40 -6.94 14.84
C ASP A 48 0.65 -8.27 14.97
N ASN A 49 -0.48 -8.43 14.27
CA ASN A 49 -1.31 -9.63 14.29
C ASN A 49 -1.19 -10.52 13.04
N CYS A 50 -0.21 -10.26 12.18
CA CYS A 50 0.11 -11.11 11.05
C CYS A 50 1.14 -12.16 11.48
N ASP A 51 0.79 -13.44 11.48
CA ASP A 51 1.68 -14.54 11.90
C ASP A 51 2.72 -14.93 10.85
N SER A 52 2.55 -14.47 9.60
CA SER A 52 3.45 -14.80 8.49
C SER A 52 4.69 -13.90 8.46
N GLU A 53 5.77 -14.37 7.83
CA GLU A 53 6.99 -13.58 7.60
C GLU A 53 6.75 -12.39 6.66
N VAL A 54 5.77 -12.50 5.76
CA VAL A 54 5.35 -11.43 4.86
C VAL A 54 3.88 -11.10 5.09
N CYS A 55 3.60 -9.81 5.26
CA CYS A 55 2.24 -9.28 5.35
C CYS A 55 1.87 -8.62 4.02
N VAL A 56 0.84 -9.14 3.35
CA VAL A 56 0.29 -8.57 2.12
C VAL A 56 -0.98 -7.80 2.47
N MET A 57 -0.97 -6.50 2.25
CA MET A 57 -2.11 -5.62 2.52
C MET A 57 -2.71 -5.12 1.22
N LEU A 58 -4.03 -5.21 1.12
CA LEU A 58 -4.81 -4.68 0.00
C LEU A 58 -5.98 -3.84 0.55
N ASP A 59 -6.27 -2.72 -0.11
CA ASP A 59 -7.47 -1.96 0.16
C ASP A 59 -8.71 -2.70 -0.40
N ASP A 60 -9.87 -2.49 0.21
CA ASP A 60 -11.12 -3.21 -0.11
C ASP A 60 -11.73 -2.83 -1.47
N ASP A 61 -11.27 -1.74 -2.06
CA ASP A 61 -11.70 -1.22 -3.35
C ASP A 61 -10.90 -1.77 -4.54
N VAL A 62 -9.88 -2.60 -4.31
CA VAL A 62 -9.13 -3.28 -5.37
C VAL A 62 -10.03 -4.28 -6.09
N LYS A 63 -10.23 -4.06 -7.40
CA LYS A 63 -11.09 -4.89 -8.26
C LYS A 63 -10.34 -6.02 -8.95
N SER A 64 -9.11 -5.76 -9.35
CA SER A 64 -8.26 -6.75 -10.01
C SER A 64 -6.79 -6.34 -9.96
N VAL A 65 -5.93 -7.32 -10.11
CA VAL A 65 -4.51 -7.15 -10.41
C VAL A 65 -4.23 -7.73 -11.78
N GLY A 66 -3.37 -7.11 -12.56
CA GLY A 66 -3.05 -7.59 -13.90
C GLY A 66 -1.71 -7.10 -14.40
N CYS A 67 -1.37 -7.51 -15.62
CA CYS A 67 -0.18 -7.06 -16.33
C CYS A 67 -0.49 -6.83 -17.81
N TYR A 68 0.45 -6.19 -18.51
CA TYR A 68 0.39 -6.09 -19.96
C TYR A 68 1.30 -7.13 -20.62
N GLU A 69 0.77 -7.90 -21.57
CA GLU A 69 1.51 -8.79 -22.43
C GLU A 69 1.14 -8.51 -23.89
N ASN A 70 2.13 -8.19 -24.71
CA ASN A 70 1.93 -7.82 -26.11
C ASN A 70 0.88 -6.69 -26.31
N GLY A 71 0.86 -5.72 -25.39
CA GLY A 71 -0.08 -4.60 -25.41
C GLY A 71 -1.50 -4.93 -24.94
N VAL A 72 -1.79 -6.17 -24.55
CA VAL A 72 -3.08 -6.59 -24.03
C VAL A 72 -3.00 -6.74 -22.51
N ARG A 73 -3.98 -6.21 -21.79
CA ARG A 73 -4.10 -6.39 -20.34
C ARG A 73 -4.61 -7.78 -20.03
N ILE A 74 -3.86 -8.50 -19.20
CA ILE A 74 -4.22 -9.81 -18.66
C ILE A 74 -4.47 -9.65 -17.15
N GLU A 75 -5.63 -10.10 -16.69
CA GLU A 75 -5.94 -10.15 -15.23
C GLU A 75 -5.36 -11.42 -14.63
N LEU A 76 -4.78 -11.27 -13.45
CA LEU A 76 -4.29 -12.42 -12.68
C LEU A 76 -5.45 -13.06 -11.92
N SER A 77 -5.51 -14.39 -11.95
CA SER A 77 -6.35 -15.13 -11.00
C SER A 77 -5.80 -15.02 -9.58
N GLU A 78 -6.61 -15.37 -8.57
CA GLU A 78 -6.14 -15.45 -7.17
C GLU A 78 -4.90 -16.34 -7.03
N CYS A 79 -4.89 -17.47 -7.73
CA CYS A 79 -3.78 -18.42 -7.73
C CYS A 79 -2.52 -17.81 -8.36
N ASP A 80 -2.65 -17.16 -9.51
CA ASP A 80 -1.51 -16.50 -10.17
C ASP A 80 -0.95 -15.37 -9.31
N LEU A 81 -1.82 -14.57 -8.70
CA LEU A 81 -1.39 -13.51 -7.80
C LEU A 81 -0.63 -14.07 -6.59
N PHE A 82 -1.11 -15.17 -6.00
CA PHE A 82 -0.44 -15.83 -4.89
C PHE A 82 0.99 -16.27 -5.27
N TYR A 83 1.14 -17.00 -6.38
CA TYR A 83 2.46 -17.47 -6.83
C TYR A 83 3.38 -16.31 -7.23
N LYS A 84 2.84 -15.28 -7.86
CA LYS A 84 3.63 -14.08 -8.17
C LYS A 84 4.07 -13.33 -6.92
N THR A 85 3.21 -13.21 -5.92
CA THR A 85 3.57 -12.57 -4.65
C THR A 85 4.67 -13.34 -3.93
N LEU A 86 4.62 -14.69 -3.98
CA LEU A 86 5.66 -15.55 -3.43
C LEU A 86 7.01 -15.39 -4.19
N GLU A 87 6.96 -15.33 -5.52
CA GLU A 87 8.14 -15.04 -6.34
C GLU A 87 8.76 -13.68 -5.99
N TRP A 88 7.94 -12.65 -5.89
CA TRP A 88 8.39 -11.29 -5.52
C TRP A 88 8.95 -11.22 -4.09
N TYR A 89 8.40 -12.00 -3.17
CA TYR A 89 8.90 -12.10 -1.80
C TYR A 89 10.35 -12.63 -1.79
N TYR A 90 10.64 -13.72 -2.49
CA TYR A 90 12.02 -14.26 -2.57
C TYR A 90 12.97 -13.26 -3.23
N GLN A 91 12.55 -12.60 -4.28
CA GLN A 91 13.35 -11.57 -4.93
C GLN A 91 13.61 -10.36 -4.02
N ALA A 92 12.61 -9.95 -3.22
CA ALA A 92 12.79 -8.88 -2.24
C ALA A 92 13.80 -9.26 -1.15
N ILE A 93 13.81 -10.52 -0.70
CA ILE A 93 14.83 -11.04 0.23
C ILE A 93 16.23 -10.97 -0.40
N GLU A 94 16.40 -11.50 -1.60
CA GLU A 94 17.69 -11.47 -2.31
C GLU A 94 18.20 -10.05 -2.53
N LEU A 95 17.31 -9.10 -2.76
CA LEU A 95 17.62 -7.69 -2.92
C LEU A 95 17.79 -6.95 -1.59
N ASN A 96 17.60 -7.62 -0.45
CA ASN A 96 17.68 -7.04 0.88
C ASN A 96 16.79 -5.78 1.01
N THR A 97 15.50 -5.92 0.68
CA THR A 97 14.46 -4.91 0.93
C THR A 97 13.28 -5.51 1.67
N VAL A 98 12.59 -4.70 2.45
CA VAL A 98 11.47 -5.13 3.30
C VAL A 98 10.10 -4.67 2.77
N LEU A 99 10.08 -3.85 1.72
CA LEU A 99 8.86 -3.34 1.11
C LEU A 99 8.87 -3.63 -0.39
N PHE A 100 7.86 -4.37 -0.85
CA PHE A 100 7.67 -4.63 -2.27
C PHE A 100 6.20 -4.51 -2.67
N GLY A 101 5.95 -4.36 -3.96
CA GLY A 101 4.61 -4.19 -4.49
C GLY A 101 4.58 -3.97 -5.99
N ILE A 102 3.48 -3.45 -6.49
CA ILE A 102 3.24 -3.28 -7.92
C ILE A 102 2.98 -1.82 -8.30
N ASN A 103 2.88 -1.56 -9.59
CA ASN A 103 2.69 -0.21 -10.11
C ASN A 103 1.29 0.31 -9.78
N LEU A 104 1.23 1.61 -9.50
CA LEU A 104 -0.01 2.35 -9.23
C LEU A 104 -0.77 2.71 -10.51
N GLN A 105 -0.09 2.64 -11.68
CA GLN A 105 -0.60 3.17 -12.94
C GLN A 105 -1.10 2.06 -13.84
N LEU A 106 -2.38 2.12 -14.17
CA LEU A 106 -3.02 1.22 -15.13
C LEU A 106 -2.65 1.56 -16.58
N ASP A 107 -2.32 2.82 -16.89
CA ASP A 107 -2.02 3.26 -18.25
C ASP A 107 -0.72 2.59 -18.75
N PRO A 108 -0.75 1.82 -19.87
CA PRO A 108 0.41 1.12 -20.42
C PRO A 108 1.57 2.05 -20.78
N LYS A 109 1.34 3.35 -20.93
CA LYS A 109 2.41 4.33 -21.16
C LYS A 109 3.42 4.41 -20.03
N PHE A 110 3.02 4.03 -18.80
CA PHE A 110 3.89 4.03 -17.62
C PHE A 110 4.67 2.73 -17.46
N TYR A 111 4.41 1.70 -18.26
CA TYR A 111 5.21 0.48 -18.31
C TYR A 111 6.12 0.48 -19.54
N LYS A 112 7.38 0.16 -19.31
CA LYS A 112 8.37 -0.08 -20.36
C LYS A 112 9.04 -1.42 -20.10
N GLU A 113 9.12 -2.28 -21.11
CA GLU A 113 9.67 -3.64 -20.99
C GLU A 113 11.14 -3.65 -20.52
N PHE A 114 11.91 -2.64 -20.93
CA PHE A 114 13.31 -2.46 -20.50
C PHE A 114 13.47 -1.91 -19.08
N ASN A 115 12.36 -1.56 -18.40
CA ASN A 115 12.35 -1.09 -17.02
C ASN A 115 11.29 -1.86 -16.20
N PRO A 116 11.49 -3.17 -15.98
CA PRO A 116 10.48 -4.02 -15.36
C PRO A 116 10.28 -3.75 -13.87
N VAL A 117 11.29 -3.18 -13.21
CA VAL A 117 11.27 -2.89 -11.76
C VAL A 117 11.74 -1.46 -11.46
N CYS A 118 11.38 -0.96 -10.30
CA CYS A 118 11.86 0.31 -9.78
C CYS A 118 12.16 0.19 -8.29
N PHE A 119 13.29 0.76 -7.85
CA PHE A 119 13.76 0.69 -6.47
C PHE A 119 13.48 1.96 -5.65
N LEU A 120 13.13 3.06 -6.29
CA LEU A 120 12.97 4.37 -5.64
C LEU A 120 11.57 4.98 -5.85
N SER A 121 10.60 4.20 -6.27
CA SER A 121 9.22 4.67 -6.45
C SER A 121 8.33 4.22 -5.31
N PRO A 122 7.40 5.06 -4.86
CA PRO A 122 6.48 4.71 -3.80
C PRO A 122 5.70 3.42 -4.08
N ILE A 123 5.54 2.64 -3.04
CA ILE A 123 4.60 1.52 -2.95
C ILE A 123 3.54 1.98 -1.96
N LEU A 124 2.32 2.14 -2.43
CA LEU A 124 1.24 2.71 -1.62
C LEU A 124 0.38 1.60 -0.99
N GLY A 125 -0.38 1.99 0.01
CA GLY A 125 -1.17 1.11 0.82
C GLY A 125 -2.20 0.26 0.11
N THR A 126 -2.66 0.69 -1.07
CA THR A 126 -3.63 -0.04 -1.89
C THR A 126 -3.16 -1.45 -2.26
N PHE A 127 -1.87 -1.64 -2.51
CA PHE A 127 -1.23 -2.95 -2.65
C PHE A 127 0.21 -2.86 -2.14
N SER A 128 0.44 -3.36 -0.94
CA SER A 128 1.76 -3.36 -0.32
C SER A 128 2.07 -4.70 0.33
N CYS A 129 3.32 -5.14 0.17
CA CYS A 129 3.85 -6.35 0.77
C CYS A 129 5.03 -5.98 1.67
N ILE A 130 4.95 -6.35 2.94
CA ILE A 130 5.93 -5.99 3.97
C ILE A 130 6.53 -7.26 4.54
N ILE A 131 7.85 -7.39 4.43
CA ILE A 131 8.61 -8.45 5.09
C ILE A 131 8.81 -8.03 6.54
N LYS A 132 8.38 -8.86 7.48
CA LYS A 132 8.40 -8.57 8.92
C LYS A 132 9.72 -8.93 9.58
N LYS A 133 10.42 -9.94 9.04
CA LYS A 133 11.68 -10.42 9.59
C LYS A 133 12.72 -9.28 9.59
N GLU A 134 13.28 -9.00 10.76
CA GLU A 134 14.29 -7.94 10.95
C GLU A 134 13.82 -6.52 10.56
N ASN A 135 12.51 -6.33 10.44
CA ASN A 135 11.89 -5.06 10.10
C ASN A 135 11.16 -4.45 11.31
N ASP A 136 11.75 -3.42 11.88
CA ASP A 136 11.22 -2.67 13.02
C ASP A 136 10.48 -1.39 12.62
N ILE A 137 10.38 -1.11 11.30
CA ILE A 137 9.65 0.07 10.80
C ILE A 137 8.16 -0.06 11.13
N ARG A 138 7.59 1.06 11.58
CA ARG A 138 6.16 1.17 11.90
C ARG A 138 5.56 2.39 11.20
N TYR A 139 4.28 2.31 10.92
CA TYR A 139 3.53 3.45 10.42
C TYR A 139 3.46 4.54 11.50
N ASP A 140 3.73 5.79 11.13
CA ASP A 140 3.62 6.94 12.02
C ASP A 140 2.14 7.30 12.20
N GLU A 141 1.61 7.06 13.40
CA GLU A 141 0.19 7.24 13.70
C GLU A 141 -0.29 8.70 13.65
N ARG A 142 0.63 9.67 13.56
CA ARG A 142 0.30 11.07 13.30
C ARG A 142 -0.13 11.32 11.84
N LEU A 143 0.09 10.34 10.95
CA LEU A 143 -0.01 10.44 9.50
C LEU A 143 -1.06 9.46 8.92
N GLY A 144 -2.25 9.39 9.52
CA GLY A 144 -3.28 8.44 9.13
C GLY A 144 -3.85 8.56 7.70
N LEU A 145 -3.45 9.59 6.92
CA LEU A 145 -3.81 9.78 5.50
C LEU A 145 -2.59 9.78 4.55
N ASN A 146 -1.38 9.83 5.10
CA ASN A 146 -0.11 9.83 4.36
C ASN A 146 0.84 8.75 4.91
N GLU A 147 0.31 7.77 5.61
CA GLU A 147 1.05 6.72 6.31
C GLU A 147 1.89 5.87 5.38
N ASP A 148 1.39 5.63 4.16
CA ASP A 148 2.05 4.81 3.15
C ASP A 148 3.25 5.54 2.51
N TYR A 149 3.13 6.83 2.25
CA TYR A 149 4.25 7.67 1.81
C TYR A 149 5.34 7.78 2.86
N ASP A 150 4.95 7.95 4.12
CA ASP A 150 5.88 8.00 5.24
C ASP A 150 6.59 6.65 5.43
N TYR A 151 5.85 5.55 5.42
CA TYR A 151 6.41 4.20 5.53
C TYR A 151 7.42 3.92 4.41
N PHE A 152 7.06 4.27 3.17
CA PHE A 152 7.98 4.19 2.04
C PHE A 152 9.27 4.97 2.29
N LEU A 153 9.19 6.21 2.78
CA LEU A 153 10.37 7.04 3.04
C LEU A 153 11.23 6.47 4.17
N GLN A 154 10.64 5.91 5.24
CA GLN A 154 11.37 5.21 6.30
C GLN A 154 12.14 4.00 5.75
N VAL A 155 11.52 3.21 4.84
CA VAL A 155 12.19 2.09 4.18
C VAL A 155 13.34 2.59 3.30
N ILE A 156 13.13 3.66 2.53
CA ILE A 156 14.20 4.26 1.72
C ILE A 156 15.35 4.78 2.59
N GLU A 157 15.06 5.40 3.72
CA GLU A 157 16.10 5.89 4.64
C GLU A 157 16.95 4.74 5.21
N LYS A 158 16.30 3.64 5.60
CA LYS A 158 16.97 2.52 6.27
C LYS A 158 17.58 1.50 5.31
N TYR A 159 16.87 1.13 4.26
CA TYR A 159 17.25 0.04 3.34
C TYR A 159 17.71 0.55 1.96
N HIS A 160 17.58 1.86 1.69
CA HIS A 160 17.97 2.54 0.45
C HIS A 160 17.22 2.09 -0.80
N LYS A 161 16.26 1.21 -0.69
CA LYS A 161 15.46 0.69 -1.80
C LYS A 161 14.13 0.06 -1.34
N VAL A 162 13.20 0.01 -2.30
CA VAL A 162 12.02 -0.84 -2.31
C VAL A 162 12.04 -1.68 -3.58
N LEU A 163 11.16 -2.66 -3.73
CA LEU A 163 11.02 -3.40 -4.99
C LEU A 163 9.62 -3.19 -5.55
N ARG A 164 9.47 -2.33 -6.56
CA ARG A 164 8.20 -2.15 -7.27
C ARG A 164 8.26 -2.78 -8.66
N TRP A 165 7.33 -3.70 -8.90
CA TRP A 165 7.14 -4.32 -10.21
C TRP A 165 6.32 -3.42 -11.12
N ASN A 166 6.93 -2.84 -12.15
CA ASN A 166 6.26 -1.90 -13.06
C ASN A 166 5.34 -2.61 -14.07
N LYS A 167 5.61 -3.88 -14.41
CA LYS A 167 4.78 -4.69 -15.31
C LYS A 167 3.38 -4.93 -14.75
N TYR A 168 3.28 -5.09 -13.44
CA TYR A 168 2.03 -5.42 -12.75
C TYR A 168 1.40 -4.17 -12.17
N HIS A 169 0.07 -4.12 -12.21
CA HIS A 169 -0.70 -3.00 -11.70
C HIS A 169 -2.04 -3.47 -11.13
N TYR A 170 -2.62 -2.68 -10.26
CA TYR A 170 -3.97 -2.93 -9.75
C TYR A 170 -4.98 -1.96 -10.38
N VAL A 171 -6.25 -2.35 -10.33
CA VAL A 171 -7.40 -1.49 -10.61
C VAL A 171 -8.19 -1.33 -9.31
N ALA A 172 -8.36 -0.10 -8.87
CA ALA A 172 -9.14 0.23 -7.67
C ALA A 172 -10.22 1.27 -8.00
N ASP A 173 -11.29 1.25 -7.22
CA ASP A 173 -12.44 2.15 -7.39
C ASP A 173 -12.40 3.29 -6.36
N HIS A 174 -11.52 4.23 -6.57
CA HIS A 174 -11.30 5.34 -5.64
C HIS A 174 -12.47 6.36 -5.54
N ILE A 175 -13.51 6.25 -6.38
CA ILE A 175 -14.43 7.37 -6.62
C ILE A 175 -15.83 7.17 -6.03
N SER A 176 -16.27 5.95 -5.71
CA SER A 176 -17.71 5.69 -5.59
C SER A 176 -18.25 5.38 -4.20
N LYS A 177 -17.43 5.27 -3.16
CA LYS A 177 -17.93 4.83 -1.86
C LYS A 177 -17.95 5.92 -0.79
N LYS A 178 -19.15 6.20 -0.27
CA LYS A 178 -19.36 6.88 1.01
C LYS A 178 -18.90 5.91 2.11
N GLY A 179 -17.68 6.09 2.63
CA GLY A 179 -17.13 5.25 3.69
C GLY A 179 -15.60 5.30 3.73
N GLY A 180 -15.00 4.59 4.67
CA GLY A 180 -13.55 4.51 4.83
C GLY A 180 -12.89 5.85 5.14
N CYS A 181 -11.67 6.05 4.64
CA CYS A 181 -10.90 7.27 4.86
C CYS A 181 -11.55 8.54 4.33
N GLY A 182 -12.49 8.45 3.38
CA GLY A 182 -13.20 9.59 2.81
C GLY A 182 -13.96 10.44 3.85
N ALA A 183 -14.45 9.82 4.92
CA ALA A 183 -15.14 10.53 6.00
C ALA A 183 -14.19 11.40 6.86
N TYR A 184 -12.89 11.10 6.86
CA TYR A 184 -11.88 11.78 7.66
C TYR A 184 -10.95 12.68 6.81
N ARG A 185 -11.04 12.59 5.48
CA ARG A 185 -10.31 13.44 4.53
C ARG A 185 -10.92 14.83 4.44
N VAL A 186 -10.72 15.62 5.49
CA VAL A 186 -11.03 17.05 5.45
C VAL A 186 -9.74 17.82 5.14
N LEU A 187 -9.87 18.93 4.39
CA LEU A 187 -8.72 19.68 3.87
C LEU A 187 -7.77 20.17 4.99
N ASP A 188 -8.29 20.52 6.15
CA ASP A 188 -7.47 20.97 7.28
C ASP A 188 -6.64 19.84 7.87
N GLU A 189 -7.18 18.63 7.95
CA GLU A 189 -6.43 17.44 8.40
C GLU A 189 -5.36 17.06 7.37
N GLU A 190 -5.67 17.11 6.07
CA GLU A 190 -4.67 16.88 5.02
C GLU A 190 -3.52 17.89 5.08
N LYS A 191 -3.82 19.16 5.32
CA LYS A 191 -2.80 20.22 5.50
C LYS A 191 -1.97 19.99 6.76
N ARG A 192 -2.60 19.59 7.87
CA ARG A 192 -1.90 19.27 9.12
C ARG A 192 -0.89 18.12 8.90
N GLN A 193 -1.34 17.04 8.28
CA GLN A 193 -0.48 15.89 8.00
C GLN A 193 0.62 16.24 6.98
N ALA A 194 0.32 17.04 5.98
CA ALA A 194 1.32 17.56 5.05
C ALA A 194 2.42 18.37 5.77
N ALA A 195 2.05 19.21 6.75
CA ALA A 195 3.02 19.93 7.56
C ALA A 195 3.91 18.96 8.36
N THR A 196 3.33 17.94 8.99
CA THR A 196 4.06 16.89 9.71
C THR A 196 5.02 16.12 8.79
N MET A 197 4.59 15.78 7.57
CA MET A 197 5.44 15.14 6.57
C MET A 197 6.62 16.02 6.15
N VAL A 198 6.39 17.31 5.94
CA VAL A 198 7.45 18.26 5.57
C VAL A 198 8.40 18.52 6.75
N GLU A 199 7.89 18.58 7.98
CA GLU A 199 8.70 18.66 9.19
C GLU A 199 9.63 17.46 9.34
N LYS A 200 9.10 16.25 9.13
CA LYS A 200 9.84 14.98 9.29
C LYS A 200 10.89 14.77 8.20
N TRP A 201 10.55 15.03 6.94
CA TRP A 201 11.37 14.66 5.77
C TRP A 201 12.04 15.84 5.07
N GLY A 202 11.63 17.05 5.37
CA GLY A 202 12.10 18.27 4.73
C GLY A 202 11.45 18.52 3.35
N ASN A 203 11.38 19.80 2.98
CA ASN A 203 10.73 20.25 1.74
C ASN A 203 11.50 19.91 0.45
N LYS A 204 12.73 19.40 0.55
CA LYS A 204 13.49 18.86 -0.59
C LYS A 204 13.01 17.46 -0.97
N VAL A 205 12.57 16.67 0.02
CA VAL A 205 12.10 15.30 -0.14
C VAL A 205 10.59 15.27 -0.39
N VAL A 206 9.81 16.00 0.41
CA VAL A 206 8.34 16.00 0.36
C VAL A 206 7.82 17.39 0.02
N ARG A 207 6.98 17.48 -1.02
CA ARG A 207 6.34 18.73 -1.44
C ARG A 207 4.86 18.51 -1.69
N TYR A 208 4.05 19.50 -1.33
CA TYR A 208 2.63 19.51 -1.60
C TYR A 208 2.25 20.67 -2.52
N ASN A 209 1.25 20.42 -3.36
CA ASN A 209 0.60 21.45 -4.16
C ASN A 209 -0.91 21.24 -4.12
N PHE A 210 -1.55 21.74 -3.08
CA PHE A 210 -2.98 21.58 -2.82
C PHE A 210 -3.89 22.14 -3.93
N ASN A 211 -3.37 22.98 -4.82
CA ASN A 211 -4.12 23.44 -6.00
C ASN A 211 -4.25 22.33 -7.07
N LYS A 212 -3.43 21.28 -6.99
CA LYS A 212 -3.41 20.16 -7.96
C LYS A 212 -3.77 18.82 -7.35
N SER A 213 -3.31 18.55 -6.14
CA SER A 213 -3.49 17.28 -5.47
C SER A 213 -3.21 17.41 -3.98
N THR A 214 -3.90 16.63 -3.16
CA THR A 214 -3.59 16.44 -1.74
C THR A 214 -2.45 15.42 -1.51
N ASN A 215 -2.11 14.62 -2.53
CA ASN A 215 -0.99 13.69 -2.46
C ASN A 215 0.36 14.40 -2.53
N PRO A 216 1.36 13.95 -1.76
CA PRO A 216 2.71 14.51 -1.80
C PRO A 216 3.41 14.19 -3.13
N LYS A 217 4.26 15.10 -3.56
CA LYS A 217 5.30 14.82 -4.53
C LYS A 217 6.56 14.40 -3.77
N ILE A 218 6.96 13.16 -3.95
CA ILE A 218 8.16 12.60 -3.32
C ILE A 218 9.35 12.75 -4.27
N ASN A 219 10.47 13.22 -3.71
CA ASN A 219 11.75 13.28 -4.38
C ASN A 219 12.77 12.54 -3.53
N VAL A 220 13.14 11.34 -3.94
CA VAL A 220 14.13 10.52 -3.23
C VAL A 220 15.53 11.02 -3.59
N PRO A 221 16.32 11.51 -2.61
CA PRO A 221 17.64 12.10 -2.90
C PRO A 221 18.77 11.07 -3.07
N LEU A 222 18.43 9.79 -3.28
CA LEU A 222 19.39 8.72 -3.52
C LEU A 222 19.81 8.68 -4.99
N LYS A 223 21.09 8.48 -5.23
CA LYS A 223 21.67 8.30 -6.57
C LYS A 223 22.44 6.98 -6.62
N GLY A 224 22.35 6.30 -7.75
CA GLY A 224 23.15 5.09 -7.98
C GLY A 224 22.68 3.84 -7.26
N VAL A 225 21.38 3.70 -7.07
CA VAL A 225 20.75 2.47 -6.58
C VAL A 225 20.20 1.66 -7.75
#